data_421b3f8fe15195239c506bf8d512e95f
#
_entry.id   421b3f8fe15195239c506bf8d512e95f
#
_cell.length_a   1.000
_cell.length_b   1.000
_cell.length_c   1.000
_cell.angle_alpha   90.00
_cell.angle_beta   90.00
_cell.angle_gamma   90.00
#
_symmetry.space_group_name_H-M   'P 1'
#
loop_
_entity.id
_entity.type
_entity.pdbx_description
1 polymer ?
#
loop_
_entity_poly.entity_id
_entity_poly.type
_entity_poly.pdbx_seq_one_letter_code
_entity_poly.pdbx_strand_id
1 'polypeptide(L)'
;MSGRLKALLTIAGLAMAMPATAQVPAPTMAFDGNYVGVSAHIEKSTGHGRQCPREHAPDPLTITSGAVHSAKDRWTGTVGPEGNVTLRNRRGMRVDARIDAQGAIKGRYQGPACFVDYVWHKRGA
;
A
#
# COMPACT_ATOMS: atom_id res chain seq x y z
N MET A 1 71.11 -14.74 23.95
CA MET A 1 69.85 -15.45 23.86
C MET A 1 68.73 -14.45 23.80
N SER A 2 68.29 -14.18 22.63
CA SER A 2 67.30 -13.13 22.37
C SER A 2 65.90 -13.65 22.64
N GLY A 3 65.26 -13.10 23.64
CA GLY A 3 63.84 -13.29 23.82
C GLY A 3 63.11 -12.53 22.72
N ARG A 4 62.50 -13.24 21.82
CA ARG A 4 61.65 -12.62 20.82
C ARG A 4 60.28 -12.33 21.44
N LEU A 5 60.06 -11.09 21.76
CA LEU A 5 58.72 -10.62 22.04
C LEU A 5 57.93 -10.65 20.75
N LYS A 6 57.09 -11.63 20.64
CA LYS A 6 56.06 -11.59 19.61
C LYS A 6 54.98 -10.64 20.11
N ALA A 7 55.00 -9.45 19.56
CA ALA A 7 53.88 -8.55 19.73
C ALA A 7 52.67 -9.14 18.99
N LEU A 8 51.75 -9.70 19.74
CA LEU A 8 50.45 -10.06 19.24
C LEU A 8 49.67 -8.75 19.04
N LEU A 9 49.68 -8.28 17.80
CA LEU A 9 48.74 -7.26 17.41
C LEU A 9 47.36 -7.90 17.38
N THR A 10 46.65 -7.75 18.46
CA THR A 10 45.21 -8.01 18.45
C THR A 10 44.57 -6.85 17.74
N ILE A 11 44.27 -7.02 16.48
CA ILE A 11 43.37 -6.09 15.78
C ILE A 11 42.01 -6.37 16.35
N ALA A 12 41.59 -5.58 17.32
CA ALA A 12 40.20 -5.54 17.74
C ALA A 12 39.43 -4.93 16.57
N GLY A 13 38.84 -5.80 15.77
CA GLY A 13 37.90 -5.35 14.73
C GLY A 13 36.76 -4.63 15.43
N LEU A 14 36.74 -3.31 15.33
CA LEU A 14 35.57 -2.55 15.66
C LEU A 14 34.50 -2.95 14.66
N ALA A 15 33.64 -3.87 15.07
CA ALA A 15 32.38 -4.06 14.37
C ALA A 15 31.57 -2.78 14.59
N MET A 16 31.63 -1.87 13.62
CA MET A 16 30.71 -0.75 13.59
C MET A 16 29.32 -1.31 13.35
N ALA A 17 28.56 -1.46 14.42
CA ALA A 17 27.13 -1.66 14.30
C ALA A 17 26.57 -0.40 13.65
N MET A 18 26.29 -0.44 12.35
CA MET A 18 25.54 0.62 11.71
C MET A 18 24.18 0.68 12.38
N PRO A 19 23.75 1.87 12.84
CA PRO A 19 22.39 2.01 13.29
C PRO A 19 21.50 1.56 12.15
N ALA A 20 20.54 0.68 12.44
CA ALA A 20 19.52 0.30 11.49
C ALA A 20 18.73 1.56 11.15
N THR A 21 19.17 2.27 10.10
CA THR A 21 18.34 3.31 9.52
C THR A 21 17.10 2.61 9.02
N ALA A 22 15.95 3.00 9.57
CA ALA A 22 14.66 2.57 9.05
C ALA A 22 14.62 2.98 7.58
N GLN A 23 14.96 2.08 6.70
CA GLN A 23 14.85 2.30 5.28
C GLN A 23 13.38 2.30 4.93
N VAL A 24 12.91 3.41 4.34
CA VAL A 24 11.64 3.42 3.64
C VAL A 24 11.73 2.32 2.57
N PRO A 25 10.81 1.33 2.55
CA PRO A 25 10.83 0.29 1.54
C PRO A 25 10.88 0.90 0.15
N ALA A 26 11.77 0.41 -0.70
CA ALA A 26 11.84 0.83 -2.09
C ALA A 26 10.47 0.66 -2.75
N PRO A 27 10.03 1.58 -3.64
CA PRO A 27 8.80 1.42 -4.37
C PRO A 27 8.79 0.08 -5.10
N THR A 28 7.69 -0.68 -4.96
CA THR A 28 7.55 -1.95 -5.67
C THR A 28 6.92 -1.74 -7.03
N MET A 29 7.38 -2.48 -8.03
CA MET A 29 6.75 -2.54 -9.36
C MET A 29 5.90 -3.80 -9.54
N ALA A 30 5.87 -4.66 -8.52
CA ALA A 30 5.21 -5.96 -8.59
C ALA A 30 3.70 -5.87 -8.87
N PHE A 31 3.09 -4.76 -8.53
CA PHE A 31 1.64 -4.55 -8.65
C PHE A 31 1.28 -3.57 -9.76
N ASP A 32 2.23 -3.11 -10.54
CA ASP A 32 1.99 -2.12 -11.59
C ASP A 32 1.00 -2.64 -12.64
N GLY A 33 0.15 -1.77 -13.10
CA GLY A 33 -0.84 -2.06 -14.13
C GLY A 33 -2.10 -1.22 -13.99
N ASN A 34 -3.07 -1.57 -14.83
CA ASN A 34 -4.39 -0.95 -14.86
C ASN A 34 -5.39 -1.87 -14.19
N TYR A 35 -6.24 -1.31 -13.35
CA TYR A 35 -7.24 -2.02 -12.59
C TYR A 35 -8.61 -1.41 -12.88
N VAL A 36 -9.58 -2.25 -13.22
CA VAL A 36 -10.96 -1.80 -13.45
C VAL A 36 -11.77 -1.95 -12.18
N GLY A 37 -12.65 -0.99 -11.92
CA GLY A 37 -13.61 -1.08 -10.83
C GLY A 37 -14.66 -2.15 -11.13
N VAL A 38 -14.89 -3.03 -10.18
CA VAL A 38 -15.84 -4.14 -10.33
C VAL A 38 -17.11 -3.88 -9.56
N SER A 39 -16.98 -3.51 -8.29
CA SER A 39 -18.13 -3.32 -7.42
C SER A 39 -17.83 -2.39 -6.26
N ALA A 40 -18.90 -1.80 -5.76
CA ALA A 40 -18.95 -1.16 -4.47
C ALA A 40 -20.20 -1.68 -3.76
N HIS A 41 -20.03 -2.21 -2.57
CA HIS A 41 -21.13 -2.76 -1.78
C HIS A 41 -21.23 -2.06 -0.43
N ILE A 42 -22.39 -1.49 -0.13
CA ILE A 42 -22.68 -0.88 1.16
C ILE A 42 -23.13 -1.98 2.10
N GLU A 43 -22.29 -2.33 3.07
CA GLU A 43 -22.58 -3.41 3.99
C GLU A 43 -23.52 -3.00 5.12
N LYS A 44 -23.35 -1.77 5.62
CA LYS A 44 -24.18 -1.25 6.70
C LYS A 44 -24.34 0.25 6.59
N SER A 45 -25.59 0.70 6.65
CA SER A 45 -25.94 2.12 6.70
C SER A 45 -26.75 2.40 7.94
N THR A 46 -26.43 3.51 8.62
CA THR A 46 -27.19 3.98 9.79
C THR A 46 -28.36 4.88 9.41
N GLY A 47 -28.75 4.92 8.14
CA GLY A 47 -29.90 5.67 7.65
C GLY A 47 -29.65 7.13 7.31
N HIS A 48 -28.44 7.64 7.51
CA HIS A 48 -28.06 8.99 7.14
C HIS A 48 -27.42 9.01 5.74
N GLY A 49 -28.23 8.76 4.70
CA GLY A 49 -27.79 8.49 3.33
C GLY A 49 -26.99 9.58 2.62
N ARG A 50 -26.84 10.78 3.21
CA ARG A 50 -26.06 11.86 2.61
C ARG A 50 -24.55 11.69 2.72
N GLN A 51 -24.08 10.83 3.59
CA GLN A 51 -22.65 10.63 3.87
C GLN A 51 -22.12 9.30 3.32
N CYS A 52 -22.98 8.48 2.72
CA CYS A 52 -22.56 7.22 2.12
C CYS A 52 -22.28 7.41 0.64
N PRO A 53 -21.14 6.90 0.13
CA PRO A 53 -20.90 6.83 -1.31
C PRO A 53 -21.99 6.03 -2.01
N ARG A 54 -22.22 6.34 -3.28
CA ARG A 54 -23.18 5.58 -4.08
C ARG A 54 -22.66 4.18 -4.35
N GLU A 55 -23.58 3.22 -4.41
CA GLU A 55 -23.28 1.82 -4.69
C GLU A 55 -23.14 1.59 -6.20
N HIS A 56 -22.01 2.03 -6.75
CA HIS A 56 -21.63 1.76 -8.13
C HIS A 56 -20.14 1.44 -8.20
N ALA A 57 -19.72 0.76 -9.26
CA ALA A 57 -18.33 0.39 -9.45
C ALA A 57 -17.41 1.61 -9.32
N PRO A 58 -16.29 1.49 -8.59
CA PRO A 58 -15.37 2.60 -8.43
C PRO A 58 -14.62 2.92 -9.72
N ASP A 59 -14.04 4.12 -9.79
CA ASP A 59 -13.22 4.54 -10.93
C ASP A 59 -12.03 3.60 -11.13
N PRO A 60 -11.59 3.38 -12.38
CA PRO A 60 -10.38 2.60 -12.64
C PRO A 60 -9.16 3.20 -11.96
N LEU A 61 -8.23 2.35 -11.56
CA LEU A 61 -6.97 2.73 -10.96
C LEU A 61 -5.81 2.35 -11.86
N THR A 62 -4.77 3.18 -11.85
CA THR A 62 -3.48 2.86 -12.45
C THR A 62 -2.43 2.84 -11.36
N ILE A 63 -1.61 1.79 -11.32
CA ILE A 63 -0.50 1.66 -10.39
C ILE A 63 0.79 1.72 -11.19
N THR A 64 1.67 2.66 -10.82
CA THR A 64 2.98 2.85 -11.44
C THR A 64 4.02 3.00 -10.33
N SER A 65 4.96 2.05 -10.27
CA SER A 65 6.01 2.03 -9.23
C SER A 65 5.47 2.21 -7.81
N GLY A 66 4.35 1.55 -7.54
CA GLY A 66 3.69 1.60 -6.24
C GLY A 66 2.85 2.86 -5.98
N ALA A 67 2.78 3.79 -6.91
CA ALA A 67 1.89 4.94 -6.82
C ALA A 67 0.56 4.64 -7.49
N VAL A 68 -0.53 4.89 -6.79
CA VAL A 68 -1.88 4.63 -7.27
C VAL A 68 -2.58 5.94 -7.61
N HIS A 69 -3.21 5.99 -8.76
CA HIS A 69 -4.04 7.13 -9.14
C HIS A 69 -5.17 6.71 -10.06
N SER A 70 -6.25 7.45 -9.98
CA SER A 70 -7.38 7.35 -10.90
C SER A 70 -7.38 8.53 -11.88
N ALA A 71 -8.29 8.49 -12.85
CA ALA A 71 -8.51 9.62 -13.74
C ALA A 71 -8.80 10.89 -12.94
N LYS A 72 -8.16 11.99 -13.34
CA LYS A 72 -8.28 13.31 -12.67
C LYS A 72 -7.89 13.28 -11.19
N ASP A 73 -7.08 12.31 -10.79
CA ASP A 73 -6.61 12.14 -9.41
C ASP A 73 -7.72 12.14 -8.35
N ARG A 74 -8.87 11.59 -8.70
CA ARG A 74 -9.99 11.43 -7.75
C ARG A 74 -9.61 10.51 -6.60
N TRP A 75 -8.85 9.47 -6.90
CA TRP A 75 -8.22 8.59 -5.93
C TRP A 75 -6.73 8.65 -6.11
N THR A 76 -6.00 8.77 -5.02
CA THR A 76 -4.55 8.67 -4.98
C THR A 76 -4.15 7.77 -3.84
N GLY A 77 -2.98 7.15 -3.95
CA GLY A 77 -2.53 6.26 -2.90
C GLY A 77 -1.20 5.61 -3.18
N THR A 78 -0.91 4.62 -2.37
CA THR A 78 0.35 3.87 -2.43
C THR A 78 0.10 2.38 -2.22
N VAL A 79 1.00 1.58 -2.80
CA VAL A 79 1.03 0.13 -2.59
C VAL A 79 2.33 -0.22 -1.87
N GLY A 80 2.21 -0.90 -0.75
CA GLY A 80 3.36 -1.44 -0.04
C GLY A 80 3.86 -2.75 -0.69
N PRO A 81 5.09 -3.19 -0.33
CA PRO A 81 5.71 -4.37 -0.94
C PRO A 81 4.93 -5.67 -0.69
N GLU A 82 4.10 -5.70 0.33
CA GLU A 82 3.26 -6.86 0.68
C GLU A 82 1.86 -6.81 0.06
N GLY A 83 1.57 -5.80 -0.77
CA GLY A 83 0.27 -5.63 -1.40
C GLY A 83 -0.73 -4.83 -0.58
N ASN A 84 -0.30 -4.17 0.47
CA ASN A 84 -1.15 -3.25 1.23
C ASN A 84 -1.36 -1.97 0.42
N VAL A 85 -2.61 -1.60 0.21
CA VAL A 85 -2.99 -0.43 -0.58
C VAL A 85 -3.69 0.56 0.33
N THR A 86 -3.26 1.80 0.29
CA THR A 86 -3.96 2.90 0.95
C THR A 86 -4.40 3.90 -0.10
N LEU A 87 -5.70 4.17 -0.15
CA LEU A 87 -6.30 5.13 -1.08
C LEU A 87 -6.93 6.27 -0.31
N ARG A 88 -6.86 7.45 -0.91
CA ARG A 88 -7.56 8.64 -0.42
C ARG A 88 -8.19 9.37 -1.60
N ASN A 89 -9.37 9.95 -1.36
CA ASN A 89 -9.98 10.83 -2.34
C ASN A 89 -9.91 12.29 -1.89
N ARG A 90 -10.37 13.19 -2.77
CA ARG A 90 -10.35 14.64 -2.48
C ARG A 90 -11.27 15.05 -1.34
N ARG A 91 -12.23 14.20 -0.98
CA ARG A 91 -13.16 14.43 0.13
C ARG A 91 -12.61 13.97 1.47
N GLY A 92 -11.38 13.44 1.49
CA GLY A 92 -10.76 12.90 2.69
C GLY A 92 -11.20 11.48 3.05
N MET A 93 -11.91 10.80 2.15
CA MET A 93 -12.23 9.39 2.35
C MET A 93 -10.96 8.57 2.24
N ARG A 94 -10.79 7.63 3.15
CA ARG A 94 -9.69 6.68 3.14
C ARG A 94 -10.22 5.27 2.93
N VAL A 95 -9.60 4.57 2.00
CA VAL A 95 -9.85 3.14 1.77
C VAL A 95 -8.57 2.39 2.07
N ASP A 96 -8.65 1.45 2.99
CA ASP A 96 -7.59 0.49 3.25
C ASP A 96 -7.92 -0.79 2.48
N ALA A 97 -7.00 -1.20 1.62
CA ALA A 97 -7.21 -2.30 0.71
C ALA A 97 -6.01 -3.23 0.67
N ARG A 98 -6.18 -4.36 0.04
CA ARG A 98 -5.12 -5.32 -0.20
C ARG A 98 -5.25 -5.88 -1.62
N ILE A 99 -4.13 -6.01 -2.29
CA ILE A 99 -4.05 -6.68 -3.59
C ILE A 99 -3.60 -8.11 -3.39
N ASP A 100 -4.32 -9.06 -3.99
CA ASP A 100 -4.01 -10.47 -3.92
C ASP A 100 -3.17 -10.94 -5.13
N ALA A 101 -2.79 -12.21 -5.11
CA ALA A 101 -1.97 -12.81 -6.16
C ALA A 101 -2.68 -12.88 -7.51
N GLN A 102 -4.01 -12.83 -7.54
CA GLN A 102 -4.81 -12.83 -8.75
C GLN A 102 -5.03 -11.44 -9.35
N GLY A 103 -4.51 -10.40 -8.71
CA GLY A 103 -4.66 -9.02 -9.15
C GLY A 103 -6.01 -8.41 -8.76
N ALA A 104 -6.67 -8.93 -7.74
CA ALA A 104 -7.86 -8.30 -7.17
C ALA A 104 -7.45 -7.36 -6.03
N ILE A 105 -7.94 -6.13 -6.09
CA ILE A 105 -7.83 -5.17 -4.99
C ILE A 105 -9.17 -5.17 -4.26
N LYS A 106 -9.14 -5.52 -2.99
CA LYS A 106 -10.33 -5.51 -2.13
C LYS A 106 -10.07 -4.59 -0.95
N GLY A 107 -10.92 -3.61 -0.78
CA GLY A 107 -10.75 -2.62 0.27
C GLY A 107 -12.03 -2.14 0.88
N ARG A 108 -11.90 -1.55 2.05
CA ARG A 108 -13.04 -1.04 2.80
C ARG A 108 -12.86 0.43 3.13
N TYR A 109 -13.88 1.21 2.80
CA TYR A 109 -14.10 2.52 3.36
C TYR A 109 -14.92 2.37 4.64
N GLN A 110 -14.39 2.90 5.71
CA GLN A 110 -15.05 2.88 7.01
C GLN A 110 -15.40 4.31 7.39
N GLY A 111 -16.63 4.70 7.10
CA GLY A 111 -17.13 6.02 7.41
C GLY A 111 -17.99 6.04 8.66
N PRO A 112 -18.40 7.23 9.11
CA PRO A 112 -19.24 7.37 10.30
C PRO A 112 -20.66 6.81 10.11
N ALA A 113 -21.14 6.74 8.86
CA ALA A 113 -22.51 6.35 8.55
C ALA A 113 -22.62 5.00 7.84
N CYS A 114 -21.55 4.52 7.20
CA CYS A 114 -21.58 3.28 6.43
C CYS A 114 -20.20 2.67 6.21
N PHE A 115 -20.20 1.38 5.88
CA PHE A 115 -19.04 0.67 5.37
C PHE A 115 -19.26 0.40 3.90
N VAL A 116 -18.25 0.61 3.07
CA VAL A 116 -18.32 0.30 1.65
C VAL A 116 -17.17 -0.60 1.27
N ASP A 117 -17.48 -1.76 0.73
CA ASP A 117 -16.50 -2.70 0.22
C ASP A 117 -16.31 -2.47 -1.27
N TYR A 118 -15.10 -2.09 -1.65
CA TYR A 118 -14.70 -1.83 -3.03
C TYR A 118 -13.87 -2.98 -3.58
N VAL A 119 -14.11 -3.30 -4.85
CA VAL A 119 -13.34 -4.31 -5.57
C VAL A 119 -12.89 -3.76 -6.91
N TRP A 120 -11.61 -3.96 -7.20
CA TRP A 120 -11.01 -3.72 -8.52
C TRP A 120 -10.32 -5.00 -8.98
N HIS A 121 -10.26 -5.20 -10.29
CA HIS A 121 -9.51 -6.30 -10.88
C HIS A 121 -8.50 -5.77 -11.89
N LYS A 122 -7.33 -6.38 -11.91
CA LYS A 122 -6.29 -6.07 -12.88
C LYS A 122 -6.78 -6.40 -14.28
N ARG A 123 -6.64 -5.43 -15.20
CA ARG A 123 -6.99 -5.62 -16.58
C ARG A 123 -5.97 -6.55 -17.25
N GLY A 124 -6.42 -7.54 -18.01
CA GLY A 124 -5.57 -8.48 -18.71
C GLY A 124 -4.98 -9.59 -17.85
N ALA A 125 -5.50 -9.76 -16.63
CA ALA A 125 -5.10 -10.87 -15.74
C ALA A 125 -6.10 -12.02 -15.87
#